data_d49b9d93e5f9a3e4004782c39e2251b2
#
_entry.id   d49b9d93e5f9a3e4004782c39e2251b2
#
_cell.length_a   1.000
_cell.length_b   1.000
_cell.length_c   1.000
_cell.angle_alpha   90.00
_cell.angle_beta   90.00
_cell.angle_gamma   90.00
#
_symmetry.space_group_name_H-M   'P 1'
#
loop_
_entity.id
_entity.type
_entity.pdbx_description
1 polymer ?
#
loop_
_entity_poly.entity_id
_entity_poly.type
_entity_poly.pdbx_seq_one_letter_code
_entity_poly.pdbx_strand_id
1 'polypeptide(L)'
;PDMYLRPDLDTFAILPWRPQQGKVARLLCDIYCPDGTPHERSPRYILKKTAREAKKEGYTCLVDPECEFFLFHTDDNGVPTTVTHEKAGYLDVSPVDLGENARRDIVLNLEDMGIEVESSHHETAPAQHEVDFKYGEVRTIADRIMSFKMTVRTIAKRHGLHATFMPKPRAEVNGSGMHIHFSLFKDGRNVFVNPGNPQELSEEAYYFVGGRSEER
;
A
#
# COMPACT_ATOMS: atom_id res chain seq x y z
N PRO A 1 -24.97 -0.11 18.08
CA PRO A 1 -24.64 -1.39 18.68
C PRO A 1 -23.13 -1.60 18.59
N ASP A 2 -22.56 -2.22 19.61
CA ASP A 2 -21.14 -2.52 19.64
C ASP A 2 -20.81 -3.59 18.62
N MET A 3 -19.58 -3.55 18.07
CA MET A 3 -19.08 -4.57 17.17
C MET A 3 -17.92 -5.31 17.83
N TYR A 4 -17.66 -6.53 17.40
CA TYR A 4 -16.53 -7.33 17.89
C TYR A 4 -15.38 -7.31 16.90
N LEU A 5 -14.17 -7.20 17.42
CA LEU A 5 -12.93 -7.34 16.65
C LEU A 5 -12.37 -8.73 16.87
N ARG A 6 -12.16 -9.47 15.78
CA ARG A 6 -11.49 -10.78 15.81
C ARG A 6 -10.09 -10.64 15.19
N PRO A 7 -9.01 -10.77 15.97
CA PRO A 7 -7.65 -10.68 15.46
C PRO A 7 -7.37 -11.75 14.40
N ASP A 8 -6.72 -11.35 13.32
CA ASP A 8 -6.14 -12.25 12.33
C ASP A 8 -4.66 -12.48 12.70
N LEU A 9 -4.33 -13.66 13.21
CA LEU A 9 -3.01 -13.97 13.73
C LEU A 9 -1.93 -13.96 12.64
N ASP A 10 -2.28 -14.22 11.39
CA ASP A 10 -1.36 -14.16 10.25
C ASP A 10 -0.85 -12.72 9.99
N THR A 11 -1.50 -11.72 10.59
CA THR A 11 -1.13 -10.30 10.46
C THR A 11 -0.30 -9.77 11.63
N PHE A 12 0.17 -10.67 12.52
CA PHE A 12 1.02 -10.28 13.64
C PHE A 12 2.29 -9.60 13.15
N ALA A 13 2.56 -8.40 13.66
CA ALA A 13 3.78 -7.66 13.37
C ALA A 13 4.27 -6.90 14.60
N ILE A 14 5.56 -7.01 14.91
CA ILE A 14 6.20 -6.17 15.93
C ILE A 14 6.49 -4.82 15.30
N LEU A 15 6.23 -3.74 16.04
CA LEU A 15 6.48 -2.38 15.58
C LEU A 15 7.94 -1.99 15.86
N PRO A 16 8.82 -1.90 14.83
CA PRO A 16 10.26 -1.71 15.05
C PRO A 16 10.62 -0.37 15.69
N TRP A 17 9.82 0.65 15.45
CA TRP A 17 10.02 1.99 15.98
C TRP A 17 9.63 2.15 17.47
N ARG A 18 9.14 1.10 18.11
CA ARG A 18 8.86 1.10 19.55
C ARG A 18 10.09 0.67 20.34
N PRO A 19 10.20 1.07 21.63
CA PRO A 19 11.34 0.71 22.47
C PRO A 19 11.57 -0.79 22.53
N GLN A 20 12.83 -1.23 22.61
CA GLN A 20 13.22 -2.62 22.77
C GLN A 20 12.66 -3.23 24.06
N GLN A 21 12.57 -2.42 25.12
CA GLN A 21 11.87 -2.79 26.35
C GLN A 21 10.37 -2.55 26.19
N GLY A 22 9.57 -3.59 26.39
CA GLY A 22 8.13 -3.53 26.20
C GLY A 22 7.76 -3.47 24.72
N LYS A 23 8.16 -4.47 23.94
CA LYS A 23 7.80 -4.58 22.52
C LYS A 23 6.31 -4.44 22.31
N VAL A 24 5.93 -3.68 21.29
CA VAL A 24 4.54 -3.49 20.88
C VAL A 24 4.30 -4.26 19.60
N ALA A 25 3.26 -5.06 19.60
CA ALA A 25 2.80 -5.78 18.41
C ALA A 25 1.47 -5.20 17.93
N ARG A 26 1.21 -5.39 16.65
CA ARG A 26 -0.04 -5.06 15.99
C ARG A 26 -0.64 -6.30 15.34
N LEU A 27 -1.96 -6.37 15.36
CA LEU A 27 -2.77 -7.34 14.64
C LEU A 27 -3.85 -6.58 13.86
N LEU A 28 -4.14 -6.99 12.64
CA LEU A 28 -5.34 -6.57 11.94
C LEU A 28 -6.51 -7.44 12.39
N CYS A 29 -7.69 -6.85 12.45
CA CYS A 29 -8.87 -7.55 12.94
C CYS A 29 -9.97 -7.56 11.88
N ASP A 30 -10.69 -8.66 11.81
CA ASP A 30 -11.98 -8.72 11.13
C ASP A 30 -13.08 -8.16 12.04
N ILE A 31 -14.06 -7.49 11.47
CA ILE A 31 -15.19 -6.89 12.19
C ILE A 31 -16.39 -7.83 12.12
N TYR A 32 -17.01 -8.08 13.28
CA TYR A 32 -18.19 -8.91 13.44
C TYR A 32 -19.34 -8.14 14.11
N CYS A 33 -20.56 -8.45 13.71
CA CYS A 33 -21.77 -7.98 14.35
C CYS A 33 -21.99 -8.70 15.69
N PRO A 34 -22.88 -8.17 16.59
CA PRO A 34 -23.19 -8.79 17.88
C PRO A 34 -23.73 -10.20 17.80
N ASP A 35 -24.38 -10.57 16.72
CA ASP A 35 -24.90 -11.92 16.44
C ASP A 35 -23.83 -12.92 15.97
N GLY A 36 -22.57 -12.48 15.86
CA GLY A 36 -21.44 -13.30 15.40
C GLY A 36 -21.31 -13.40 13.89
N THR A 37 -22.13 -12.72 13.11
CA THR A 37 -21.98 -12.64 11.65
C THR A 37 -20.88 -11.64 11.26
N PRO A 38 -20.17 -11.84 10.16
CA PRO A 38 -19.22 -10.85 9.64
C PRO A 38 -19.91 -9.55 9.29
N HIS A 39 -19.28 -8.41 9.56
CA HIS A 39 -19.79 -7.11 9.14
C HIS A 39 -19.61 -6.94 7.63
N GLU A 40 -20.70 -7.05 6.86
CA GLU A 40 -20.68 -7.12 5.40
C GLU A 40 -20.14 -5.86 4.70
N ARG A 41 -20.17 -4.71 5.38
CA ARG A 41 -19.64 -3.44 4.86
C ARG A 41 -18.15 -3.24 5.17
N SER A 42 -17.51 -4.19 5.85
CA SER A 42 -16.05 -4.14 6.07
C SER A 42 -15.32 -4.35 4.74
N PRO A 43 -14.46 -3.42 4.28
CA PRO A 43 -13.70 -3.60 3.04
C PRO A 43 -12.85 -4.88 3.06
N ARG A 44 -12.24 -5.20 4.21
CA ARG A 44 -11.45 -6.42 4.38
C ARG A 44 -12.31 -7.68 4.23
N TYR A 45 -13.55 -7.68 4.75
CA TYR A 45 -14.49 -8.78 4.57
C TYR A 45 -14.91 -8.93 3.11
N ILE A 46 -15.21 -7.82 2.42
CA ILE A 46 -15.60 -7.82 1.00
C ILE A 46 -14.47 -8.45 0.18
N LEU A 47 -13.22 -8.01 0.38
CA LEU A 47 -12.05 -8.57 -0.30
C LEU A 47 -11.88 -10.07 -0.02
N LYS A 48 -11.98 -10.48 1.25
CA LYS A 48 -11.89 -11.92 1.64
C LYS A 48 -13.00 -12.75 1.00
N LYS A 49 -14.21 -12.21 0.89
CA LYS A 49 -15.35 -12.87 0.23
C LYS A 49 -15.07 -13.03 -1.26
N THR A 50 -14.69 -11.95 -1.95
CA THR A 50 -14.40 -11.97 -3.40
C THR A 50 -13.25 -12.92 -3.73
N ALA A 51 -12.15 -12.86 -2.96
CA ALA A 51 -11.02 -13.76 -3.17
C ALA A 51 -11.40 -15.24 -2.97
N ARG A 52 -12.31 -15.55 -2.01
CA ARG A 52 -12.83 -16.91 -1.83
C ARG A 52 -13.69 -17.38 -2.99
N GLU A 53 -14.54 -16.51 -3.55
CA GLU A 53 -15.34 -16.85 -4.73
C GLU A 53 -14.42 -17.11 -5.94
N ALA A 54 -13.44 -16.25 -6.20
CA ALA A 54 -12.45 -16.46 -7.24
C ALA A 54 -11.71 -17.81 -7.07
N LYS A 55 -11.35 -18.15 -5.82
CA LYS A 55 -10.68 -19.42 -5.52
C LYS A 55 -11.55 -20.66 -5.79
N LYS A 56 -12.88 -20.56 -5.61
CA LYS A 56 -13.80 -21.68 -5.98
C LYS A 56 -13.79 -21.94 -7.49
N GLU A 57 -13.59 -20.90 -8.30
CA GLU A 57 -13.43 -20.99 -9.75
C GLU A 57 -12.00 -21.34 -10.17
N GLY A 58 -11.11 -21.60 -9.21
CA GLY A 58 -9.71 -21.98 -9.44
C GLY A 58 -8.75 -20.81 -9.62
N TYR A 59 -9.21 -19.55 -9.43
CA TYR A 59 -8.36 -18.37 -9.61
C TYR A 59 -7.68 -17.92 -8.34
N THR A 60 -6.43 -17.44 -8.47
CA THR A 60 -5.69 -16.71 -7.45
C THR A 60 -5.27 -15.37 -8.02
N CYS A 61 -5.61 -14.28 -7.33
CA CYS A 61 -5.25 -12.93 -7.73
C CYS A 61 -3.98 -12.51 -6.97
N LEU A 62 -2.96 -12.13 -7.73
CA LEU A 62 -1.76 -11.47 -7.22
C LEU A 62 -1.79 -10.00 -7.63
N VAL A 63 -1.35 -9.14 -6.74
CA VAL A 63 -1.32 -7.69 -6.96
C VAL A 63 0.01 -7.10 -6.53
N ASP A 64 0.37 -6.01 -7.20
CA ASP A 64 1.58 -5.23 -6.98
C ASP A 64 1.19 -3.76 -6.95
N PRO A 65 1.15 -3.12 -5.77
CA PRO A 65 0.79 -1.72 -5.64
C PRO A 65 2.02 -0.83 -5.57
N GLU A 66 2.02 0.25 -6.34
CA GLU A 66 2.99 1.33 -6.31
C GLU A 66 2.37 2.52 -5.58
N CYS A 67 2.80 2.77 -4.34
CA CYS A 67 2.18 3.77 -3.48
C CYS A 67 3.03 5.03 -3.37
N GLU A 68 2.61 6.09 -4.05
CA GLU A 68 3.24 7.40 -3.94
C GLU A 68 2.74 8.21 -2.75
N PHE A 69 3.60 9.08 -2.22
CA PHE A 69 3.29 9.96 -1.11
C PHE A 69 4.19 11.19 -1.09
N PHE A 70 3.76 12.24 -0.38
CA PHE A 70 4.55 13.43 -0.17
C PHE A 70 5.08 13.52 1.26
N LEU A 71 6.29 14.08 1.40
CA LEU A 71 6.93 14.42 2.67
C LEU A 71 7.09 15.94 2.77
N PHE A 72 6.20 16.61 3.47
CA PHE A 72 6.23 18.05 3.69
C PHE A 72 6.78 18.43 5.06
N HIS A 73 7.24 19.67 5.20
CA HIS A 73 7.56 20.23 6.51
C HIS A 73 6.29 20.44 7.35
N THR A 74 6.45 20.38 8.65
CA THR A 74 5.48 20.92 9.60
C THR A 74 5.85 22.37 9.93
N ASP A 75 4.88 23.15 10.42
CA ASP A 75 5.17 24.45 11.00
C ASP A 75 5.83 24.32 12.40
N ASP A 76 6.18 25.44 13.01
CA ASP A 76 6.82 25.50 14.32
C ASP A 76 5.95 24.91 15.46
N ASN A 77 4.66 24.76 15.25
CA ASN A 77 3.72 24.14 16.16
C ASN A 77 3.48 22.64 15.84
N GLY A 78 4.16 22.09 14.82
CA GLY A 78 3.98 20.73 14.36
C GLY A 78 2.73 20.51 13.51
N VAL A 79 2.09 21.57 13.01
CA VAL A 79 0.91 21.47 12.15
C VAL A 79 1.35 21.10 10.73
N PRO A 80 0.67 20.17 10.06
CA PRO A 80 0.96 19.80 8.68
C PRO A 80 0.88 20.98 7.71
N THR A 81 1.86 21.07 6.80
CA THR A 81 1.88 22.03 5.71
C THR A 81 2.02 21.35 4.35
N THR A 82 2.02 22.12 3.28
CA THR A 82 2.42 21.68 1.92
C THR A 82 3.74 22.31 1.49
N VAL A 83 4.52 22.80 2.46
CA VAL A 83 5.81 23.45 2.21
C VAL A 83 6.91 22.41 2.10
N THR A 84 7.73 22.58 1.08
CA THR A 84 9.01 21.87 0.91
C THR A 84 10.08 22.85 0.44
N HIS A 85 11.32 22.65 0.89
CA HIS A 85 12.49 23.36 0.38
C HIS A 85 13.23 22.52 -0.67
N GLU A 86 12.79 21.32 -0.90
CA GLU A 86 13.32 20.39 -1.87
C GLU A 86 12.97 20.82 -3.30
N LYS A 87 13.89 20.55 -4.22
CA LYS A 87 13.73 20.79 -5.67
C LYS A 87 14.07 19.56 -6.51
N ALA A 88 14.19 18.40 -5.85
CA ALA A 88 14.47 17.15 -6.52
C ALA A 88 13.33 16.74 -7.45
N GLY A 89 13.65 15.95 -8.45
CA GLY A 89 12.74 15.35 -9.41
C GLY A 89 12.93 13.84 -9.50
N TYR A 90 12.43 13.25 -10.55
CA TYR A 90 12.40 11.80 -10.74
C TYR A 90 13.80 11.18 -10.70
N LEU A 91 13.99 10.19 -9.81
CA LEU A 91 15.24 9.46 -9.56
C LEU A 91 16.42 10.31 -9.06
N ASP A 92 16.18 11.54 -8.64
CA ASP A 92 17.21 12.33 -7.98
C ASP A 92 17.61 11.70 -6.63
N VAL A 93 18.86 11.94 -6.25
CA VAL A 93 19.48 11.43 -5.02
C VAL A 93 20.06 12.58 -4.20
N SER A 94 20.57 12.28 -3.00
CA SER A 94 21.34 13.25 -2.21
C SER A 94 22.45 13.93 -3.02
N PRO A 95 22.69 15.26 -2.83
CA PRO A 95 22.14 16.12 -1.77
C PRO A 95 20.83 16.84 -2.14
N VAL A 96 20.22 16.61 -3.30
CA VAL A 96 19.02 17.34 -3.72
C VAL A 96 17.73 16.70 -3.21
N ASP A 97 17.72 15.38 -3.05
CA ASP A 97 16.66 14.64 -2.36
C ASP A 97 16.80 14.80 -0.84
N LEU A 98 16.01 15.67 -0.24
CA LEU A 98 16.02 15.91 1.19
C LEU A 98 15.21 14.88 1.99
N GLY A 99 14.40 14.08 1.32
CA GLY A 99 13.58 13.02 1.91
C GLY A 99 14.28 11.66 2.00
N GLU A 100 15.47 11.51 1.41
CA GLU A 100 16.18 10.22 1.29
C GLU A 100 16.37 9.51 2.63
N ASN A 101 16.79 10.23 3.69
CA ASN A 101 16.98 9.61 5.00
C ASN A 101 15.67 9.11 5.61
N ALA A 102 14.57 9.87 5.49
CA ALA A 102 13.27 9.44 5.96
C ALA A 102 12.78 8.22 5.16
N ARG A 103 12.94 8.24 3.84
CA ARG A 103 12.56 7.13 2.95
C ARG A 103 13.38 5.87 3.26
N ARG A 104 14.69 5.99 3.48
CA ARG A 104 15.56 4.89 3.90
C ARG A 104 15.09 4.26 5.23
N ASP A 105 14.79 5.08 6.23
CA ASP A 105 14.31 4.57 7.51
C ASP A 105 12.91 3.93 7.39
N ILE A 106 12.06 4.41 6.48
CA ILE A 106 10.79 3.77 6.15
C ILE A 106 11.05 2.36 5.62
N VAL A 107 11.94 2.21 4.62
CA VAL A 107 12.31 0.91 4.03
C VAL A 107 12.78 -0.06 5.10
N LEU A 108 13.76 0.32 5.92
CA LEU A 108 14.31 -0.55 6.97
C LEU A 108 13.23 -1.00 7.96
N ASN A 109 12.32 -0.11 8.35
CA ASN A 109 11.22 -0.48 9.25
C ASN A 109 10.19 -1.41 8.59
N LEU A 110 9.95 -1.28 7.27
CA LEU A 110 9.09 -2.20 6.53
C LEU A 110 9.71 -3.60 6.46
N GLU A 111 11.00 -3.69 6.16
CA GLU A 111 11.75 -4.95 6.12
C GLU A 111 11.77 -5.64 7.48
N ASP A 112 11.97 -4.89 8.57
CA ASP A 112 11.88 -5.41 9.95
C ASP A 112 10.48 -5.93 10.30
N MET A 113 9.44 -5.46 9.62
CA MET A 113 8.06 -5.97 9.72
C MET A 113 7.77 -7.13 8.77
N GLY A 114 8.76 -7.61 8.01
CA GLY A 114 8.62 -8.69 7.04
C GLY A 114 7.94 -8.28 5.73
N ILE A 115 7.97 -6.99 5.39
CA ILE A 115 7.52 -6.46 4.10
C ILE A 115 8.76 -6.26 3.22
N GLU A 116 8.96 -7.15 2.25
CA GLU A 116 10.09 -7.08 1.30
C GLU A 116 9.88 -5.89 0.35
N VAL A 117 10.82 -4.96 0.36
CA VAL A 117 10.80 -3.77 -0.51
C VAL A 117 11.59 -4.07 -1.78
N GLU A 118 11.03 -3.72 -2.94
CA GLU A 118 11.65 -3.93 -4.26
C GLU A 118 12.28 -2.64 -4.79
N SER A 119 11.62 -1.50 -4.60
CA SER A 119 12.14 -0.21 -5.02
C SER A 119 11.83 0.91 -4.03
N SER A 120 12.65 1.96 -4.08
CA SER A 120 12.48 3.17 -3.27
C SER A 120 13.19 4.33 -3.95
N HIS A 121 12.44 5.32 -4.42
CA HIS A 121 12.99 6.44 -5.18
C HIS A 121 12.24 7.74 -4.94
N HIS A 122 12.86 8.85 -5.38
CA HIS A 122 12.22 10.15 -5.46
C HIS A 122 11.34 10.22 -6.70
N GLU A 123 10.14 10.75 -6.56
CA GLU A 123 9.18 10.92 -7.65
C GLU A 123 9.32 12.28 -8.36
N THR A 124 8.44 12.52 -9.35
CA THR A 124 8.54 13.65 -10.28
C THR A 124 8.35 15.01 -9.60
N ALA A 125 7.44 15.09 -8.64
CA ALA A 125 7.17 16.34 -7.94
C ALA A 125 8.11 16.55 -6.75
N PRO A 126 8.52 17.80 -6.44
CA PRO A 126 9.28 18.09 -5.22
C PRO A 126 8.59 17.53 -3.98
N ALA A 127 9.36 16.84 -3.13
CA ALA A 127 8.91 16.12 -1.92
C ALA A 127 8.02 14.90 -2.17
N GLN A 128 7.93 14.42 -3.41
CA GLN A 128 7.18 13.22 -3.75
C GLN A 128 8.11 12.01 -3.78
N HIS A 129 7.66 10.92 -3.18
CA HIS A 129 8.41 9.68 -3.01
C HIS A 129 7.54 8.48 -3.33
N GLU A 130 8.19 7.40 -3.73
CA GLU A 130 7.58 6.10 -3.94
C GLU A 130 8.39 5.01 -3.24
N VAL A 131 7.69 4.03 -2.70
CA VAL A 131 8.28 2.81 -2.13
C VAL A 131 7.39 1.65 -2.51
N ASP A 132 7.94 0.73 -3.29
CA ASP A 132 7.26 -0.44 -3.79
C ASP A 132 7.71 -1.68 -3.04
N PHE A 133 6.79 -2.56 -2.78
CA PHE A 133 7.07 -3.80 -2.10
C PHE A 133 6.52 -4.98 -2.90
N LYS A 134 7.21 -6.10 -2.79
CA LYS A 134 6.98 -7.30 -3.56
C LYS A 134 5.52 -7.68 -3.66
N TYR A 135 5.09 -7.98 -4.87
CA TYR A 135 3.76 -8.47 -5.18
C TYR A 135 3.37 -9.68 -4.32
N GLY A 136 2.10 -9.91 -4.18
CA GLY A 136 1.60 -11.03 -3.41
C GLY A 136 0.11 -11.25 -3.56
N GLU A 137 -0.40 -12.18 -2.77
CA GLU A 137 -1.83 -12.48 -2.72
C GLU A 137 -2.61 -11.25 -2.25
N VAL A 138 -3.70 -10.96 -2.92
CA VAL A 138 -4.47 -9.71 -2.83
C VAL A 138 -4.83 -9.30 -1.39
N ARG A 139 -5.20 -10.24 -0.51
CA ARG A 139 -5.50 -9.95 0.90
C ARG A 139 -4.25 -9.52 1.66
N THR A 140 -3.17 -10.26 1.49
CA THR A 140 -1.89 -9.97 2.14
C THR A 140 -1.37 -8.60 1.75
N ILE A 141 -1.44 -8.27 0.48
CA ILE A 141 -1.01 -6.96 -0.04
C ILE A 141 -1.90 -5.83 0.49
N ALA A 142 -3.22 -6.00 0.50
CA ALA A 142 -4.12 -5.01 1.09
C ALA A 142 -3.79 -4.72 2.58
N ASP A 143 -3.49 -5.76 3.36
CA ASP A 143 -3.05 -5.65 4.74
C ASP A 143 -1.67 -4.96 4.87
N ARG A 144 -0.74 -5.24 3.93
CA ARG A 144 0.58 -4.60 3.86
C ARG A 144 0.47 -3.11 3.53
N ILE A 145 -0.42 -2.69 2.62
CA ILE A 145 -0.66 -1.25 2.32
C ILE A 145 -1.06 -0.49 3.60
N MET A 146 -1.91 -1.07 4.44
CA MET A 146 -2.29 -0.43 5.71
C MET A 146 -1.10 -0.30 6.66
N SER A 147 -0.24 -1.33 6.70
CA SER A 147 1.01 -1.31 7.46
C SER A 147 1.98 -0.26 6.94
N PHE A 148 2.17 -0.22 5.62
CA PHE A 148 2.98 0.74 4.91
C PHE A 148 2.57 2.18 5.24
N LYS A 149 1.30 2.52 5.07
CA LYS A 149 0.79 3.88 5.36
C LYS A 149 1.00 4.29 6.81
N MET A 150 0.90 3.36 7.75
CA MET A 150 1.19 3.61 9.16
C MET A 150 2.69 3.84 9.38
N THR A 151 3.56 3.01 8.79
CA THR A 151 5.02 3.12 8.89
C THR A 151 5.50 4.45 8.32
N VAL A 152 5.10 4.79 7.09
CA VAL A 152 5.45 6.05 6.43
C VAL A 152 5.11 7.24 7.30
N ARG A 153 3.88 7.35 7.80
CA ARG A 153 3.46 8.48 8.65
C ARG A 153 4.22 8.53 9.97
N THR A 154 4.49 7.38 10.56
CA THR A 154 5.19 7.31 11.85
C THR A 154 6.65 7.70 11.72
N ILE A 155 7.33 7.18 10.71
CA ILE A 155 8.75 7.45 10.48
C ILE A 155 8.94 8.88 9.99
N ALA A 156 8.12 9.36 9.05
CA ALA A 156 8.15 10.76 8.62
C ALA A 156 8.05 11.72 9.80
N LYS A 157 7.12 11.48 10.73
CA LYS A 157 6.98 12.30 11.95
C LYS A 157 8.24 12.29 12.81
N ARG A 158 8.98 11.20 12.89
CA ARG A 158 10.25 11.12 13.62
C ARG A 158 11.36 11.95 12.97
N HIS A 159 11.27 12.18 11.67
CA HIS A 159 12.13 13.06 10.89
C HIS A 159 11.64 14.53 10.86
N GLY A 160 10.61 14.89 11.65
CA GLY A 160 10.02 16.24 11.64
C GLY A 160 9.22 16.56 10.38
N LEU A 161 8.80 15.52 9.64
CA LEU A 161 8.06 15.65 8.39
C LEU A 161 6.60 15.20 8.55
N HIS A 162 5.74 15.74 7.70
CA HIS A 162 4.38 15.29 7.52
C HIS A 162 4.24 14.46 6.24
N ALA A 163 3.90 13.20 6.36
CA ALA A 163 3.60 12.34 5.23
C ALA A 163 2.11 12.38 4.87
N THR A 164 1.81 12.61 3.59
CA THR A 164 0.44 12.57 3.08
C THR A 164 0.31 11.67 1.85
N PHE A 165 -0.77 10.90 1.82
CA PHE A 165 -1.22 10.10 0.68
C PHE A 165 -2.40 10.76 -0.05
N MET A 166 -2.57 12.08 0.13
CA MET A 166 -3.58 12.85 -0.60
C MET A 166 -3.25 12.81 -2.09
N PRO A 167 -4.21 12.47 -2.97
CA PRO A 167 -3.94 12.32 -4.41
C PRO A 167 -3.38 13.58 -5.07
N LYS A 168 -3.82 14.76 -4.63
CA LYS A 168 -3.37 16.04 -5.20
C LYS A 168 -3.21 17.08 -4.09
N PRO A 169 -2.12 17.02 -3.28
CA PRO A 169 -1.94 17.97 -2.17
C PRO A 169 -1.54 19.38 -2.65
N ARG A 170 -0.95 19.49 -3.84
CA ARG A 170 -0.56 20.75 -4.50
C ARG A 170 -1.07 20.74 -5.94
N ALA A 171 -1.77 21.82 -6.33
CA ALA A 171 -2.43 21.91 -7.63
C ALA A 171 -1.44 21.99 -8.82
N GLU A 172 -0.30 22.65 -8.57
CA GLU A 172 0.68 23.02 -9.61
C GLU A 172 1.74 21.94 -9.91
N VAL A 173 1.76 20.84 -9.18
CA VAL A 173 2.72 19.73 -9.38
C VAL A 173 1.99 18.42 -9.61
N ASN A 174 2.70 17.37 -10.00
CA ASN A 174 2.13 16.02 -10.12
C ASN A 174 1.50 15.56 -8.80
N GLY A 175 0.45 14.77 -8.90
CA GLY A 175 -0.21 14.15 -7.74
C GLY A 175 0.34 12.76 -7.45
N SER A 176 -0.06 12.20 -6.30
CA SER A 176 0.28 10.83 -5.91
C SER A 176 -0.62 9.83 -6.63
N GLY A 177 -0.01 8.93 -7.37
CA GLY A 177 -0.63 7.73 -7.90
C GLY A 177 -0.72 6.63 -6.84
N MET A 178 -1.52 5.65 -7.15
CA MET A 178 -1.49 4.33 -6.57
C MET A 178 -1.80 3.36 -7.71
N HIS A 179 -0.80 3.04 -8.49
CA HIS A 179 -0.91 2.06 -9.56
C HIS A 179 -1.06 0.68 -8.93
N ILE A 180 -1.86 -0.18 -9.53
CA ILE A 180 -2.02 -1.55 -9.07
C ILE A 180 -1.91 -2.46 -10.28
N HIS A 181 -0.84 -3.25 -10.32
CA HIS A 181 -0.67 -4.31 -11.29
C HIS A 181 -1.42 -5.55 -10.83
N PHE A 182 -2.19 -6.14 -11.72
CA PHE A 182 -2.97 -7.34 -11.45
C PHE A 182 -2.45 -8.51 -12.27
N SER A 183 -2.35 -9.66 -11.63
CA SER A 183 -2.13 -10.93 -12.30
C SER A 183 -3.11 -11.97 -11.76
N LEU A 184 -3.78 -12.68 -12.66
CA LEU A 184 -4.72 -13.74 -12.31
C LEU A 184 -4.12 -15.09 -12.69
N PHE A 185 -4.00 -16.00 -11.73
CA PHE A 185 -3.42 -17.32 -11.94
C PHE A 185 -4.47 -18.40 -11.81
N LYS A 186 -4.39 -19.38 -12.70
CA LYS A 186 -5.16 -20.64 -12.65
C LYS A 186 -4.23 -21.79 -13.03
N ASP A 187 -4.22 -22.86 -12.25
CA ASP A 187 -3.35 -24.03 -12.45
C ASP A 187 -1.86 -23.66 -12.62
N GLY A 188 -1.39 -22.66 -11.86
CA GLY A 188 -0.01 -22.18 -11.88
C GLY A 188 0.36 -21.31 -13.09
N ARG A 189 -0.59 -20.94 -13.94
CA ARG A 189 -0.36 -20.10 -15.12
C ARG A 189 -1.06 -18.76 -14.98
N ASN A 190 -0.38 -17.69 -15.42
CA ASN A 190 -1.00 -16.37 -15.55
C ASN A 190 -2.00 -16.41 -16.73
N VAL A 191 -3.29 -16.29 -16.41
CA VAL A 191 -4.36 -16.39 -17.40
C VAL A 191 -4.57 -15.12 -18.23
N PHE A 192 -3.92 -14.01 -17.85
CA PHE A 192 -4.01 -12.76 -18.61
C PHE A 192 -3.12 -12.77 -19.88
N VAL A 193 -2.15 -13.69 -19.96
CA VAL A 193 -1.19 -13.74 -21.06
C VAL A 193 -1.67 -14.66 -22.17
N ASN A 194 -1.67 -14.16 -23.41
CA ASN A 194 -1.89 -14.94 -24.63
C ASN A 194 -0.85 -14.56 -25.70
N PRO A 195 0.25 -15.31 -25.83
CA PRO A 195 1.32 -14.99 -26.79
C PRO A 195 0.88 -15.02 -28.27
N GLY A 196 -0.30 -15.57 -28.57
CA GLY A 196 -0.88 -15.59 -29.92
C GLY A 196 -1.68 -14.34 -30.30
N ASN A 197 -1.88 -13.41 -29.35
CA ASN A 197 -2.60 -12.16 -29.56
C ASN A 197 -1.60 -11.03 -29.78
N PRO A 198 -1.81 -10.10 -30.73
CA PRO A 198 -0.93 -8.93 -30.93
C PRO A 198 -0.73 -8.03 -29.69
N GLN A 199 -1.71 -8.01 -28.78
CA GLN A 199 -1.63 -7.30 -27.49
C GLN A 199 -1.13 -8.20 -26.35
N GLU A 200 -0.82 -9.47 -26.63
CA GLU A 200 -0.44 -10.49 -25.63
C GLU A 200 -1.46 -10.73 -24.51
N LEU A 201 -2.69 -10.21 -24.66
CA LEU A 201 -3.77 -10.36 -23.68
C LEU A 201 -4.75 -11.47 -24.06
N SER A 202 -5.21 -12.20 -23.07
CA SER A 202 -6.24 -13.25 -23.20
C SER A 202 -7.67 -12.67 -23.18
N GLU A 203 -8.67 -13.51 -23.47
CA GLU A 203 -10.08 -13.14 -23.27
C GLU A 203 -10.39 -12.89 -21.78
N GLU A 204 -9.81 -13.66 -20.86
CA GLU A 204 -9.95 -13.46 -19.43
C GLU A 204 -9.45 -12.08 -18.99
N ALA A 205 -8.34 -11.59 -19.58
CA ALA A 205 -7.84 -10.24 -19.31
C ALA A 205 -8.86 -9.18 -19.75
N TYR A 206 -9.47 -9.33 -20.93
CA TYR A 206 -10.50 -8.41 -21.41
C TYR A 206 -11.75 -8.45 -20.55
N TYR A 207 -12.19 -9.62 -20.07
CA TYR A 207 -13.31 -9.73 -19.13
C TYR A 207 -13.01 -9.06 -17.81
N PHE A 208 -11.78 -9.22 -17.29
CA PHE A 208 -11.35 -8.53 -16.07
C PHE A 208 -11.38 -7.01 -16.23
N VAL A 209 -10.83 -6.49 -17.34
CA VAL A 209 -10.86 -5.04 -17.65
C VAL A 209 -12.30 -4.55 -17.79
N GLY A 210 -13.16 -5.31 -18.49
CA GLY A 210 -14.57 -4.98 -18.63
C GLY A 210 -15.29 -4.91 -17.29
N GLY A 211 -15.10 -5.90 -16.42
CA GLY A 211 -15.66 -5.92 -15.07
C GLY A 211 -15.19 -4.76 -14.20
N ARG A 212 -13.92 -4.37 -14.32
CA ARG A 212 -13.35 -3.20 -13.62
C ARG A 212 -13.96 -1.89 -14.10
N SER A 213 -14.30 -1.79 -15.39
CA SER A 213 -14.85 -0.58 -16.02
C SER A 213 -16.35 -0.38 -15.75
N GLU A 214 -17.08 -1.42 -15.37
CA GLU A 214 -18.51 -1.38 -15.04
C GLU A 214 -18.81 -0.86 -13.62
N GLU A 215 -17.81 -0.47 -12.85
CA GLU A 215 -18.02 0.17 -11.55
C GLU A 215 -18.76 1.51 -11.72
N ARG A 216 -19.94 1.61 -11.11
CA ARG A 216 -20.81 2.80 -11.08
C ARG A 216 -20.78 3.43 -9.71
#